data_567856b0b6bb34d5f5fc6459ea45f03a
#
_entry.id   567856b0b6bb34d5f5fc6459ea45f03a
#
_cell.length_a   1.000
_cell.length_b   1.000
_cell.length_c   1.000
_cell.angle_alpha   90.00
_cell.angle_beta   90.00
_cell.angle_gamma   90.00
#
_symmetry.space_group_name_H-M   'P 1'
#
loop_
_entity.id
_entity.type
_entity.pdbx_description
1 polymer ?
#
loop_
_entity_poly.entity_id
_entity_poly.type
_entity_poly.pdbx_seq_one_letter_code
_entity_poly.pdbx_strand_id
1 'polypeptide(L)'
;MPVRSASVSRSIVEFMRKSLLPLFTLAAFGIAGCDSSTPAPAPNTPVTPESSQAPEVNVSQTAEVNDWSDCPYIGPGWLEETNGQRLTKQGIDTRFPTPACVFWSYQDDPQATVIVRDMPTAEDARAAVDWAAPIDATEPASFDGWEGGRGVVNEHAVYAVQKDTHAVLVWSNQHQTVKSEQIAHEAIANLGL
;
A
#
# COMPACT_ATOMS: atom_id res chain seq x y z
N MET A 1 4.62 -10.85 55.44
CA MET A 1 3.49 -9.89 55.44
C MET A 1 2.84 -9.97 54.07
N PRO A 2 1.53 -10.11 54.02
CA PRO A 2 0.88 -10.84 52.96
C PRO A 2 0.46 -9.98 51.73
N VAL A 3 0.48 -10.66 50.63
CA VAL A 3 -0.19 -10.50 49.32
C VAL A 3 -1.61 -9.91 49.49
N ARG A 4 -1.96 -8.94 48.66
CA ARG A 4 -3.34 -8.68 48.27
C ARG A 4 -3.53 -8.80 46.77
N SER A 5 -4.11 -9.92 46.45
CA SER A 5 -4.86 -10.20 45.23
C SER A 5 -6.06 -9.24 45.14
N ALA A 6 -6.26 -8.65 43.98
CA ALA A 6 -7.53 -8.04 43.60
C ALA A 6 -7.92 -8.55 42.22
N SER A 7 -8.82 -9.51 42.29
CA SER A 7 -9.72 -10.00 41.28
C SER A 7 -10.82 -8.96 40.98
N VAL A 8 -11.50 -9.19 39.82
CA VAL A 8 -12.81 -8.61 39.42
C VAL A 8 -12.67 -7.60 38.29
N SER A 9 -13.38 -7.68 37.19
CA SER A 9 -14.71 -8.23 36.96
C SER A 9 -14.96 -8.32 35.45
N ARG A 10 -15.60 -9.39 35.08
CA ARG A 10 -16.30 -9.58 33.80
C ARG A 10 -17.45 -8.57 33.71
N SER A 11 -17.58 -7.91 32.61
CA SER A 11 -18.87 -7.40 32.14
C SER A 11 -19.06 -7.77 30.69
N ILE A 12 -19.80 -8.82 30.53
CA ILE A 12 -20.51 -9.23 29.34
C ILE A 12 -21.64 -8.21 29.15
N VAL A 13 -21.63 -7.50 28.04
CA VAL A 13 -22.86 -6.85 27.55
C VAL A 13 -23.14 -7.40 26.17
N GLU A 14 -24.00 -8.39 26.22
CA GLU A 14 -24.79 -8.92 25.15
C GLU A 14 -25.75 -7.83 24.65
N PHE A 15 -25.68 -7.44 23.38
CA PHE A 15 -26.73 -6.63 22.81
C PHE A 15 -27.30 -7.33 21.57
N MET A 16 -28.52 -7.80 21.83
CA MET A 16 -29.38 -8.57 20.95
C MET A 16 -29.77 -7.82 19.65
N ARG A 17 -29.71 -8.59 18.60
CA ARG A 17 -30.68 -8.70 17.47
C ARG A 17 -31.79 -7.65 17.45
N LYS A 18 -31.94 -7.02 16.29
CA LYS A 18 -33.25 -6.89 15.65
C LYS A 18 -33.14 -6.89 14.12
N SER A 19 -33.64 -7.99 13.58
CA SER A 19 -34.09 -8.14 12.19
C SER A 19 -35.15 -7.10 11.84
N LEU A 20 -35.07 -6.53 10.68
CA LEU A 20 -36.26 -6.01 9.96
C LEU A 20 -35.94 -6.01 8.45
N LEU A 21 -36.50 -6.99 7.76
CA LEU A 21 -36.80 -6.91 6.32
C LEU A 21 -37.95 -5.91 6.11
N PRO A 22 -37.96 -5.25 4.99
CA PRO A 22 -39.20 -5.19 4.25
C PRO A 22 -39.07 -5.67 2.80
N LEU A 23 -39.98 -6.53 2.49
CA LEU A 23 -40.47 -6.97 1.23
C LEU A 23 -41.17 -5.80 0.50
N PHE A 24 -40.81 -5.47 -0.74
CA PHE A 24 -41.67 -4.71 -1.64
C PHE A 24 -41.37 -5.10 -3.10
N THR A 25 -42.20 -5.93 -3.64
CA THR A 25 -43.22 -5.76 -4.68
C THR A 25 -42.74 -5.37 -6.08
N LEU A 26 -42.99 -6.34 -6.96
CA LEU A 26 -43.07 -6.24 -8.41
C LEU A 26 -44.03 -5.11 -8.87
N ALA A 27 -43.64 -4.38 -9.90
CA ALA A 27 -44.54 -3.74 -10.80
C ALA A 27 -44.07 -3.96 -12.24
N ALA A 28 -44.77 -4.78 -12.95
CA ALA A 28 -44.72 -4.93 -14.40
C ALA A 28 -45.66 -3.92 -15.05
N PHE A 29 -45.18 -3.22 -16.06
CA PHE A 29 -46.00 -2.57 -17.13
C PHE A 29 -45.07 -2.62 -18.36
N GLY A 30 -45.37 -3.25 -19.47
CA GLY A 30 -46.59 -3.28 -20.30
C GLY A 30 -46.51 -2.20 -21.39
N ILE A 31 -46.09 -2.59 -22.49
CA ILE A 31 -46.59 -2.77 -23.88
C ILE A 31 -46.40 -1.57 -24.83
N ALA A 32 -45.81 -1.92 -25.99
CA ALA A 32 -46.19 -1.67 -27.39
C ALA A 32 -45.91 -0.31 -28.03
N GLY A 33 -45.15 -0.38 -29.11
CA GLY A 33 -45.04 0.62 -30.15
C GLY A 33 -44.19 0.07 -31.30
N CYS A 34 -44.85 -0.62 -32.23
CA CYS A 34 -44.27 -0.90 -33.55
C CYS A 34 -44.27 0.39 -34.34
N ASP A 35 -43.17 0.75 -34.92
CA ASP A 35 -43.17 1.40 -36.20
C ASP A 35 -41.99 0.96 -37.07
N SER A 36 -42.36 0.43 -38.21
CA SER A 36 -41.45 -0.13 -39.22
C SER A 36 -40.99 1.00 -40.13
N SER A 37 -39.73 1.33 -40.07
CA SER A 37 -39.09 2.05 -41.16
C SER A 37 -37.70 1.45 -41.38
N THR A 38 -37.60 0.62 -42.36
CA THR A 38 -36.34 0.03 -42.84
C THR A 38 -35.56 1.07 -43.66
N PRO A 39 -34.40 1.52 -43.24
CA PRO A 39 -33.40 2.05 -44.13
C PRO A 39 -32.39 0.97 -44.50
N ALA A 40 -31.96 0.95 -45.73
CA ALA A 40 -31.04 0.02 -46.35
C ALA A 40 -29.71 -0.15 -45.57
N PRO A 41 -29.08 -1.34 -45.64
CA PRO A 41 -27.82 -1.59 -44.94
C PRO A 41 -26.66 -0.82 -45.58
N ALA A 42 -26.06 0.08 -44.81
CA ALA A 42 -24.72 0.58 -45.11
C ALA A 42 -23.67 -0.52 -44.83
N PRO A 43 -22.57 -0.60 -45.55
CA PRO A 43 -21.57 -1.61 -45.37
C PRO A 43 -20.94 -1.43 -43.98
N ASN A 44 -21.16 -2.43 -43.12
CA ASN A 44 -20.49 -2.57 -41.83
C ASN A 44 -19.02 -2.82 -42.08
N THR A 45 -18.19 -1.80 -42.00
CA THR A 45 -16.77 -1.97 -41.65
C THR A 45 -16.74 -2.45 -40.20
N PRO A 46 -16.11 -3.58 -39.87
CA PRO A 46 -15.89 -3.96 -38.50
C PRO A 46 -14.91 -2.95 -37.88
N VAL A 47 -15.42 -2.02 -37.09
CA VAL A 47 -14.59 -1.24 -36.17
C VAL A 47 -14.22 -2.23 -35.08
N THR A 48 -13.04 -2.86 -35.22
CA THR A 48 -12.39 -3.53 -34.10
C THR A 48 -12.18 -2.45 -33.02
N PRO A 49 -12.75 -2.57 -31.83
CA PRO A 49 -12.34 -1.70 -30.75
C PRO A 49 -10.87 -2.03 -30.46
N GLU A 50 -9.99 -1.15 -30.88
CA GLU A 50 -8.61 -1.13 -30.43
C GLU A 50 -8.68 -0.84 -28.93
N SER A 51 -8.69 -1.93 -28.15
CA SER A 51 -8.56 -1.86 -26.71
C SER A 51 -7.18 -1.29 -26.45
N SER A 52 -7.11 0.02 -26.29
CA SER A 52 -5.96 0.71 -25.72
C SER A 52 -5.87 0.27 -24.26
N GLN A 53 -5.35 -0.93 -24.02
CA GLN A 53 -4.94 -1.35 -22.70
C GLN A 53 -3.79 -0.43 -22.31
N ALA A 54 -4.06 0.46 -21.37
CA ALA A 54 -3.00 1.14 -20.63
C ALA A 54 -2.04 0.05 -20.10
N PRO A 55 -0.72 0.29 -20.10
CA PRO A 55 0.23 -0.68 -19.58
C PRO A 55 -0.17 -1.07 -18.17
N GLU A 56 -0.30 -2.38 -17.95
CA GLU A 56 -0.68 -2.94 -16.65
C GLU A 56 0.40 -2.57 -15.63
N VAL A 57 0.03 -1.80 -14.61
CA VAL A 57 0.97 -1.31 -13.60
C VAL A 57 1.24 -2.43 -12.59
N ASN A 58 2.50 -2.82 -12.45
CA ASN A 58 2.90 -3.79 -11.43
C ASN A 58 2.96 -3.10 -10.06
N VAL A 59 1.86 -3.13 -9.31
CA VAL A 59 1.76 -2.55 -7.96
C VAL A 59 2.60 -3.30 -6.92
N SER A 60 2.86 -4.59 -7.14
CA SER A 60 3.58 -5.50 -6.23
C SER A 60 5.06 -5.70 -6.58
N GLN A 61 5.65 -4.75 -7.31
CA GLN A 61 7.05 -4.84 -7.70
C GLN A 61 7.98 -4.73 -6.48
N THR A 62 8.80 -5.76 -6.26
CA THR A 62 9.84 -5.77 -5.23
C THR A 62 11.15 -5.15 -5.73
N ALA A 63 11.94 -4.61 -4.80
CA ALA A 63 13.27 -4.09 -5.12
C ALA A 63 14.28 -5.23 -5.30
N GLU A 64 15.05 -5.17 -6.41
CA GLU A 64 16.18 -6.03 -6.69
C GLU A 64 17.37 -5.16 -7.07
N VAL A 65 18.41 -5.15 -6.24
CA VAL A 65 19.58 -4.30 -6.48
C VAL A 65 20.24 -4.65 -7.78
N ASN A 66 20.38 -3.66 -8.65
CA ASN A 66 21.07 -3.73 -9.92
C ASN A 66 22.22 -2.70 -10.05
N ASP A 67 22.36 -1.82 -9.06
CA ASP A 67 23.46 -0.87 -8.95
C ASP A 67 23.90 -0.72 -7.47
N TRP A 68 25.21 -0.82 -7.21
CA TRP A 68 25.80 -0.71 -5.89
C TRP A 68 26.23 0.72 -5.57
N SER A 69 25.31 1.65 -5.80
CA SER A 69 25.45 3.08 -5.53
C SER A 69 24.78 3.46 -4.21
N ASP A 70 25.10 4.64 -3.72
CA ASP A 70 24.45 5.23 -2.56
C ASP A 70 22.98 5.58 -2.87
N CYS A 71 22.13 5.43 -1.86
CA CYS A 71 20.75 5.88 -1.94
C CYS A 71 20.70 7.42 -2.08
N PRO A 72 20.00 7.97 -3.09
CA PRO A 72 20.04 9.40 -3.36
C PRO A 72 19.24 10.25 -2.35
N TYR A 73 18.39 9.63 -1.51
CA TYR A 73 17.49 10.35 -0.59
C TYR A 73 17.53 9.85 0.86
N ILE A 74 18.31 8.81 1.18
CA ILE A 74 18.56 8.35 2.56
C ILE A 74 20.07 8.31 2.80
N GLY A 75 20.55 9.17 3.68
CA GLY A 75 21.97 9.19 4.05
C GLY A 75 22.38 7.97 4.90
N PRO A 76 23.55 7.34 4.64
CA PRO A 76 23.97 6.15 5.35
C PRO A 76 24.12 6.37 6.87
N GLY A 77 24.71 7.47 7.30
CA GLY A 77 24.88 7.80 8.71
C GLY A 77 23.55 8.03 9.43
N TRP A 78 22.60 8.72 8.77
CA TRP A 78 21.27 8.93 9.30
C TRP A 78 20.53 7.59 9.48
N LEU A 79 20.65 6.68 8.51
CA LEU A 79 20.02 5.36 8.61
C LEU A 79 20.61 4.54 9.76
N GLU A 80 21.93 4.53 9.93
CA GLU A 80 22.61 3.85 11.05
C GLU A 80 22.08 4.33 12.40
N GLU A 81 21.98 5.64 12.59
CA GLU A 81 21.46 6.24 13.83
C GLU A 81 19.99 5.88 14.05
N THR A 82 19.15 6.02 13.02
CA THR A 82 17.73 5.77 13.10
C THR A 82 17.43 4.30 13.33
N ASN A 83 18.02 3.41 12.55
CA ASN A 83 17.75 1.97 12.63
C ASN A 83 18.52 1.29 13.79
N GLY A 84 19.58 1.94 14.30
CA GLY A 84 20.43 1.41 15.37
C GLY A 84 21.27 0.23 14.93
N GLN A 85 21.52 0.11 13.63
CA GLN A 85 22.34 -0.96 13.03
C GLN A 85 23.38 -0.34 12.10
N ARG A 86 24.62 -0.84 12.20
CA ARG A 86 25.70 -0.40 11.32
C ARG A 86 25.42 -0.82 9.88
N LEU A 87 25.56 0.11 8.95
CA LEU A 87 25.48 -0.15 7.51
C LEU A 87 26.77 -0.83 7.03
N THR A 88 26.66 -1.98 6.40
CA THR A 88 27.79 -2.71 5.81
C THR A 88 27.84 -2.59 4.30
N LYS A 89 26.68 -2.48 3.65
CA LYS A 89 26.53 -2.21 2.21
C LYS A 89 25.16 -1.64 1.92
N GLN A 90 25.04 -0.96 0.79
CA GLN A 90 23.78 -0.49 0.23
C GLN A 90 23.80 -0.65 -1.29
N GLY A 91 22.63 -0.59 -1.88
CA GLY A 91 22.48 -0.59 -3.32
C GLY A 91 21.10 -0.08 -3.71
N ILE A 92 20.94 0.20 -4.99
CA ILE A 92 19.71 0.73 -5.54
C ILE A 92 19.16 -0.17 -6.65
N ASP A 93 17.85 -0.04 -6.88
CA ASP A 93 17.17 -0.63 -8.01
C ASP A 93 16.71 0.48 -8.94
N THR A 94 17.40 0.62 -10.06
CA THR A 94 17.17 1.67 -11.05
C THR A 94 15.99 1.40 -11.99
N ARG A 95 15.29 0.27 -11.84
CA ARG A 95 14.04 -0.01 -12.56
C ARG A 95 12.89 0.89 -12.09
N PHE A 96 13.01 1.44 -10.89
CA PHE A 96 12.08 2.43 -10.37
C PHE A 96 12.52 3.83 -10.80
N PRO A 97 11.59 4.73 -11.26
CA PRO A 97 11.92 6.13 -11.62
C PRO A 97 12.62 6.89 -10.50
N THR A 98 12.11 6.78 -9.26
CA THR A 98 12.85 7.10 -8.04
C THR A 98 13.50 5.79 -7.57
N PRO A 99 14.83 5.65 -7.66
CA PRO A 99 15.48 4.37 -7.38
C PRO A 99 15.08 3.81 -6.03
N ALA A 100 14.67 2.55 -5.97
CA ALA A 100 14.44 1.89 -4.70
C ALA A 100 15.78 1.64 -4.01
N CYS A 101 15.82 1.80 -2.67
CA CYS A 101 17.05 1.66 -1.89
C CYS A 101 16.98 0.42 -1.00
N VAL A 102 18.06 -0.34 -0.95
CA VAL A 102 18.20 -1.51 -0.09
C VAL A 102 19.48 -1.39 0.73
N PHE A 103 19.37 -1.61 2.03
CA PHE A 103 20.45 -1.41 2.99
C PHE A 103 20.68 -2.68 3.81
N TRP A 104 21.92 -3.05 4.06
CA TRP A 104 22.30 -4.22 4.86
C TRP A 104 23.14 -3.86 6.07
N SER A 105 22.99 -4.63 7.12
CA SER A 105 23.90 -4.71 8.24
C SER A 105 24.75 -5.98 8.12
N TYR A 106 25.13 -6.59 9.25
CA TYR A 106 25.90 -7.83 9.26
C TYR A 106 25.08 -9.09 8.93
N GLN A 107 23.77 -8.96 8.82
CA GLN A 107 22.85 -10.05 8.47
C GLN A 107 22.68 -10.14 6.95
N ASP A 108 22.30 -11.31 6.47
CA ASP A 108 22.02 -11.53 5.06
C ASP A 108 20.74 -10.80 4.61
N ASP A 109 19.79 -10.68 5.55
CA ASP A 109 18.53 -9.98 5.33
C ASP A 109 18.72 -8.46 5.38
N PRO A 110 18.11 -7.69 4.46
CA PRO A 110 18.22 -6.24 4.49
C PRO A 110 17.75 -5.63 5.81
N GLN A 111 18.54 -4.70 6.37
CA GLN A 111 18.08 -3.95 7.54
C GLN A 111 16.95 -2.97 7.22
N ALA A 112 16.92 -2.47 5.98
CA ALA A 112 15.83 -1.65 5.47
C ALA A 112 15.74 -1.74 3.95
N THR A 113 14.51 -1.66 3.43
CA THR A 113 14.20 -1.50 2.01
C THR A 113 13.20 -0.35 1.87
N VAL A 114 13.47 0.56 0.95
CA VAL A 114 12.63 1.74 0.68
C VAL A 114 12.27 1.77 -0.80
N ILE A 115 10.98 1.76 -1.09
CA ILE A 115 10.45 1.89 -2.45
C ILE A 115 9.56 3.12 -2.51
N VAL A 116 9.89 4.05 -3.40
CA VAL A 116 9.06 5.23 -3.69
C VAL A 116 8.47 5.05 -5.08
N ARG A 117 7.15 5.21 -5.19
CA ARG A 117 6.41 5.02 -6.43
C ARG A 117 5.69 6.32 -6.79
N ASP A 118 5.75 6.66 -8.07
CA ASP A 118 4.83 7.59 -8.71
C ASP A 118 3.96 6.76 -9.66
N MET A 119 2.70 6.60 -9.29
CA MET A 119 1.77 5.68 -9.93
C MET A 119 0.88 6.45 -10.92
N PRO A 120 0.33 5.81 -11.95
CA PRO A 120 -0.57 6.47 -12.89
C PRO A 120 -1.83 7.03 -12.25
N THR A 121 -2.31 6.39 -11.19
CA THR A 121 -3.52 6.80 -10.46
C THR A 121 -3.36 6.70 -8.95
N ALA A 122 -4.17 7.42 -8.21
CA ALA A 122 -4.24 7.29 -6.75
C ALA A 122 -4.73 5.90 -6.30
N GLU A 123 -5.52 5.22 -7.13
CA GLU A 123 -5.97 3.85 -6.89
C GLU A 123 -4.79 2.86 -6.98
N ASP A 124 -3.92 3.02 -7.99
CA ASP A 124 -2.70 2.22 -8.10
C ASP A 124 -1.74 2.47 -6.94
N ALA A 125 -1.61 3.73 -6.50
CA ALA A 125 -0.80 4.08 -5.33
C ALA A 125 -1.34 3.41 -4.06
N ARG A 126 -2.67 3.43 -3.86
CA ARG A 126 -3.33 2.72 -2.77
C ARG A 126 -3.12 1.21 -2.87
N ALA A 127 -3.28 0.62 -4.06
CA ALA A 127 -3.07 -0.81 -4.27
C ALA A 127 -1.63 -1.24 -3.94
N ALA A 128 -0.62 -0.40 -4.23
CA ALA A 128 0.76 -0.66 -3.84
C ALA A 128 0.94 -0.63 -2.31
N VAL A 129 0.27 0.30 -1.61
CA VAL A 129 0.27 0.36 -0.14
C VAL A 129 -0.42 -0.85 0.46
N ASP A 130 -1.60 -1.23 -0.04
CA ASP A 130 -2.37 -2.38 0.45
C ASP A 130 -1.63 -3.71 0.21
N TRP A 131 -0.85 -3.80 -0.87
CA TRP A 131 0.05 -4.92 -1.10
C TRP A 131 1.18 -4.99 -0.07
N ALA A 132 1.82 -3.85 0.26
CA ALA A 132 2.94 -3.81 1.19
C ALA A 132 2.49 -3.95 2.65
N ALA A 133 1.36 -3.34 3.00
CA ALA A 133 0.77 -3.33 4.33
C ALA A 133 -0.70 -3.76 4.24
N PRO A 134 -0.99 -5.07 4.14
CA PRO A 134 -2.35 -5.59 4.01
C PRO A 134 -3.25 -5.15 5.16
N ILE A 135 -4.47 -4.68 4.83
CA ILE A 135 -5.42 -4.09 5.78
C ILE A 135 -5.81 -5.03 6.92
N ASP A 136 -5.85 -6.33 6.65
CA ASP A 136 -6.18 -7.38 7.63
C ASP A 136 -5.01 -7.76 8.55
N ALA A 137 -3.79 -7.33 8.22
CA ALA A 137 -2.55 -7.64 8.94
C ALA A 137 -1.86 -6.42 9.56
N THR A 138 -2.38 -5.21 9.32
CA THR A 138 -1.74 -3.95 9.73
C THR A 138 -2.74 -3.01 10.39
N GLU A 139 -2.22 -2.01 11.10
CA GLU A 139 -2.99 -0.91 11.68
C GLU A 139 -2.95 0.30 10.74
N PRO A 140 -3.99 1.15 10.71
CA PRO A 140 -3.95 2.39 9.95
C PRO A 140 -2.77 3.29 10.34
N ALA A 141 -2.15 3.90 9.34
CA ALA A 141 -1.12 4.91 9.52
C ALA A 141 -1.53 6.19 8.78
N SER A 142 -1.22 7.35 9.36
CA SER A 142 -1.44 8.65 8.72
C SER A 142 -0.40 9.66 9.16
N PHE A 143 0.02 10.53 8.24
CA PHE A 143 1.00 11.59 8.46
C PHE A 143 0.86 12.66 7.39
N ASP A 144 0.59 13.88 7.76
CA ASP A 144 0.56 15.08 6.88
C ASP A 144 -0.18 14.87 5.53
N GLY A 145 -1.36 14.25 5.60
CA GLY A 145 -2.18 13.93 4.42
C GLY A 145 -1.77 12.64 3.70
N TRP A 146 -0.72 11.95 4.16
CA TRP A 146 -0.41 10.58 3.76
C TRP A 146 -1.28 9.60 4.56
N GLU A 147 -1.76 8.55 3.91
CA GLU A 147 -2.60 7.51 4.51
C GLU A 147 -2.12 6.12 4.09
N GLY A 148 -2.26 5.14 4.98
CA GLY A 148 -1.88 3.76 4.68
C GLY A 148 -1.90 2.85 5.89
N GLY A 149 -0.91 1.93 5.98
CA GLY A 149 -0.82 0.93 7.02
C GLY A 149 0.58 0.78 7.63
N ARG A 150 0.62 0.28 8.87
CA ARG A 150 1.84 -0.11 9.58
C ARG A 150 1.61 -1.39 10.37
N GLY A 151 2.62 -2.22 10.45
CA GLY A 151 2.53 -3.47 11.19
C GLY A 151 3.79 -4.31 11.07
N VAL A 152 3.67 -5.57 11.44
CA VAL A 152 4.73 -6.57 11.19
C VAL A 152 4.15 -7.61 10.24
N VAL A 153 4.73 -7.70 9.04
CA VAL A 153 4.30 -8.62 7.98
C VAL A 153 5.50 -9.47 7.60
N ASN A 154 5.35 -10.79 7.66
CA ASN A 154 6.43 -11.75 7.37
C ASN A 154 7.73 -11.44 8.14
N GLU A 155 7.62 -11.18 9.45
CA GLU A 155 8.73 -10.89 10.37
C GLU A 155 9.43 -9.52 10.16
N HIS A 156 8.98 -8.70 9.20
CA HIS A 156 9.49 -7.35 8.95
C HIS A 156 8.50 -6.30 9.42
N ALA A 157 8.98 -5.27 10.09
CA ALA A 157 8.16 -4.09 10.31
C ALA A 157 7.96 -3.37 8.97
N VAL A 158 6.71 -3.09 8.65
CA VAL A 158 6.31 -2.34 7.46
C VAL A 158 5.66 -1.02 7.86
N TYR A 159 5.98 0.02 7.11
CA TYR A 159 5.24 1.28 7.05
C TYR A 159 5.03 1.64 5.59
N ALA A 160 3.80 1.70 5.15
CA ALA A 160 3.46 1.98 3.78
C ALA A 160 2.34 3.01 3.72
N VAL A 161 2.56 4.10 3.00
CA VAL A 161 1.63 5.22 2.90
C VAL A 161 1.57 5.77 1.48
N GLN A 162 0.41 6.34 1.12
CA GLN A 162 0.18 7.01 -0.16
C GLN A 162 -0.42 8.41 0.05
N LYS A 163 -0.15 9.31 -0.91
CA LYS A 163 -0.76 10.61 -1.05
C LYS A 163 -0.86 10.93 -2.54
N ASP A 164 -2.07 11.17 -3.02
CA ASP A 164 -2.35 11.30 -4.45
C ASP A 164 -1.82 10.10 -5.25
N THR A 165 -0.94 10.30 -6.22
CA THR A 165 -0.32 9.24 -7.03
C THR A 165 0.97 8.67 -6.43
N HIS A 166 1.47 9.24 -5.34
CA HIS A 166 2.71 8.79 -4.72
C HIS A 166 2.46 7.72 -3.65
N ALA A 167 3.31 6.71 -3.61
CA ALA A 167 3.35 5.74 -2.53
C ALA A 167 4.79 5.57 -2.01
N VAL A 168 4.94 5.47 -0.70
CA VAL A 168 6.21 5.22 -0.01
C VAL A 168 6.06 3.97 0.83
N LEU A 169 6.87 2.96 0.52
CA LEU A 169 6.81 1.63 1.10
C LEU A 169 8.15 1.34 1.77
N VAL A 170 8.14 1.06 3.07
CA VAL A 170 9.36 0.81 3.85
C VAL A 170 9.21 -0.47 4.64
N TRP A 171 10.17 -1.36 4.49
CA TRP A 171 10.34 -2.55 5.31
C TRP A 171 11.62 -2.42 6.14
N SER A 172 11.60 -2.94 7.36
CA SER A 172 12.76 -3.01 8.24
C SER A 172 12.80 -4.39 8.90
N ASN A 173 14.00 -4.92 9.12
CA ASN A 173 14.21 -6.18 9.86
C ASN A 173 13.94 -6.06 11.37
N GLN A 174 13.41 -4.93 11.81
CA GLN A 174 12.98 -4.69 13.18
C GLN A 174 11.52 -5.14 13.35
N HIS A 175 11.14 -5.52 14.57
CA HIS A 175 9.73 -5.81 14.89
C HIS A 175 8.95 -4.56 15.36
N GLN A 176 9.55 -3.38 15.28
CA GLN A 176 8.95 -2.11 15.71
C GLN A 176 8.77 -1.19 14.51
N THR A 177 7.53 -0.80 14.25
CA THR A 177 7.16 0.04 13.09
C THR A 177 7.69 1.49 13.16
N VAL A 178 8.11 1.96 14.34
CA VAL A 178 8.64 3.33 14.51
C VAL A 178 9.84 3.60 13.60
N LYS A 179 10.69 2.60 13.35
CA LYS A 179 11.87 2.76 12.51
C LYS A 179 11.50 2.88 11.03
N SER A 180 10.64 2.00 10.54
CA SER A 180 10.14 2.06 9.17
C SER A 180 9.34 3.35 8.93
N GLU A 181 8.57 3.83 9.91
CA GLU A 181 7.89 5.13 9.88
C GLU A 181 8.88 6.29 9.73
N GLN A 182 9.91 6.36 10.58
CA GLN A 182 10.94 7.40 10.51
C GLN A 182 11.66 7.42 9.14
N ILE A 183 11.99 6.24 8.62
CA ILE A 183 12.64 6.11 7.31
C ILE A 183 11.71 6.60 6.18
N ALA A 184 10.41 6.29 6.25
CA ALA A 184 9.44 6.79 5.27
C ALA A 184 9.33 8.32 5.31
N HIS A 185 9.24 8.91 6.51
CA HIS A 185 9.18 10.37 6.68
C HIS A 185 10.44 11.07 6.14
N GLU A 186 11.62 10.49 6.38
CA GLU A 186 12.90 11.02 5.84
C GLU A 186 12.91 10.98 4.31
N ALA A 187 12.44 9.86 3.70
CA ALA A 187 12.35 9.75 2.25
C ALA A 187 11.39 10.79 1.66
N ILE A 188 10.20 10.95 2.25
CA ILE A 188 9.20 11.95 1.85
C ILE A 188 9.81 13.36 1.93
N ALA A 189 10.45 13.69 3.04
CA ALA A 189 11.04 15.02 3.27
C ALA A 189 12.16 15.34 2.26
N ASN A 190 13.08 14.37 2.04
CA ASN A 190 14.23 14.58 1.17
C ASN A 190 13.87 14.60 -0.32
N LEU A 191 12.75 13.99 -0.70
CA LEU A 191 12.21 14.03 -2.05
C LEU A 191 11.27 15.23 -2.29
N GLY A 192 10.84 15.91 -1.23
CA GLY A 192 9.93 17.06 -1.32
C GLY A 192 8.50 16.70 -1.70
N LEU A 193 8.01 15.52 -1.30
CA LEU A 193 6.69 14.97 -1.62
C LEU A 193 5.58 15.43 -0.67
#